data_5fda5c32b472c0a161c54bc4eb3f7a1f
#
_entry.id   5fda5c32b472c0a161c54bc4eb3f7a1f
#
_cell.length_a   1.000
_cell.length_b   1.000
_cell.length_c   1.000
_cell.angle_alpha   90.00
_cell.angle_beta   90.00
_cell.angle_gamma   90.00
#
_symmetry.space_group_name_H-M   'P 1'
#
loop_
_entity.id
_entity.type
_entity.pdbx_description
1 polymer ?
#
loop_
_entity_poly.entity_id
_entity_poly.type
_entity_poly.pdbx_seq_one_letter_code
_entity_poly.pdbx_strand_id
1 'polypeptide(L)'
;MYYRLKTVFGLVSVLCIILLLSTSSITACKDIIATGDATDGDYNLLLKVRDPSRPGLQVLTQIPVGYEYTYHHPWTGKPMSFSVDQAYIGVTSEQDVPPNIVKSGMVLTDAGLAFGDADSVSRWVNPTRYAWDDFDWIRFSCEQAASESEAVDILTVEAVDRLHATGVSENLCVVGPEKGYLIEADAYRYHIKEIIDDVDVISNYPRELWTTQLIRSRFIADSYNATVNKNMKENGIIHLNGIAQIKVLEISSDSIRARQLPFFTNIGYHDGKPSFFMPPKTIHVGESKTVGDFYVSLESISDNSAMIQLTTAVHAWEQALLGKIIPKKGQITVSDMINWSRLDVDDHNDVRPMCEATYPYEGVAIYQIPFENYGFLSKGWFSANHACSSIYVPFHNSNRAIYQPYETGESAQLSLFLYQNHSDELLPIIRSVEEVFLPENAFFDNWAEQTTSSQSIISEVLTTVDTSMQEQAWIMQQLLYNISKLERNQQRMLFNFSEDLWNSNYTNSIESMGTILTKISSFHPTFVKEIIIQLMQSTTMCYINILESTGQPVNELIQLYEEGNYLLNQKQYIDAATIFKQIINHSKTYFMVNS
;
A
#
# COMPACT_ATOMS: atom_id res chain seq x y z
N MET A 1 -3.44 19.13 53.64
CA MET A 1 -2.72 19.74 52.49
C MET A 1 -1.60 18.84 51.95
N TYR A 2 -0.78 18.24 52.81
CA TYR A 2 0.38 17.39 52.45
C TYR A 2 -0.02 16.09 51.70
N TYR A 3 -1.11 15.45 52.06
CA TYR A 3 -1.60 14.22 51.40
C TYR A 3 -2.13 14.48 49.98
N ARG A 4 -2.80 15.60 49.76
CA ARG A 4 -3.28 15.97 48.39
C ARG A 4 -2.13 16.29 47.44
N LEU A 5 -1.03 16.87 47.96
CA LEU A 5 0.14 17.13 47.12
C LEU A 5 0.85 15.84 46.67
N LYS A 6 0.97 14.83 47.55
CA LYS A 6 1.55 13.51 47.20
C LYS A 6 0.70 12.76 46.16
N THR A 7 -0.64 12.85 46.27
CA THR A 7 -1.53 12.20 45.28
C THR A 7 -1.45 12.89 43.92
N VAL A 8 -1.37 14.21 43.87
CA VAL A 8 -1.19 14.97 42.62
C VAL A 8 0.18 14.70 42.00
N PHE A 9 1.25 14.66 42.79
CA PHE A 9 2.58 14.29 42.30
C PHE A 9 2.62 12.84 41.77
N GLY A 10 1.97 11.90 42.47
CA GLY A 10 1.86 10.52 42.03
C GLY A 10 1.08 10.40 40.70
N LEU A 11 -0.03 11.12 40.56
CA LEU A 11 -0.83 11.14 39.32
C LEU A 11 -0.07 11.79 38.17
N VAL A 12 0.64 12.87 38.40
CA VAL A 12 1.48 13.54 37.39
C VAL A 12 2.64 12.63 36.98
N SER A 13 3.28 11.94 37.95
CA SER A 13 4.34 10.98 37.62
C SER A 13 3.84 9.77 36.85
N VAL A 14 2.68 9.24 37.15
CA VAL A 14 2.05 8.15 36.38
C VAL A 14 1.63 8.62 35.00
N LEU A 15 1.09 9.83 34.87
CA LEU A 15 0.73 10.42 33.57
C LEU A 15 1.99 10.68 32.71
N CYS A 16 3.07 11.17 33.33
CA CYS A 16 4.37 11.30 32.66
C CYS A 16 4.96 9.95 32.24
N ILE A 17 4.82 8.91 33.06
CA ILE A 17 5.28 7.55 32.73
C ILE A 17 4.43 6.95 31.58
N ILE A 18 3.11 7.15 31.58
CA ILE A 18 2.23 6.71 30.48
C ILE A 18 2.57 7.48 29.18
N LEU A 19 2.84 8.78 29.27
CA LEU A 19 3.31 9.59 28.13
C LEU A 19 4.74 9.20 27.67
N LEU A 20 5.57 8.65 28.56
CA LEU A 20 6.92 8.17 28.25
C LEU A 20 6.95 6.76 27.65
N LEU A 21 5.89 5.97 27.84
CA LEU A 21 5.75 4.62 27.27
C LEU A 21 5.14 4.59 25.87
N SER A 22 4.62 5.72 25.39
CA SER A 22 4.27 5.87 23.98
C SER A 22 5.58 6.07 23.19
N THR A 23 6.26 4.97 22.85
CA THR A 23 7.24 4.97 21.77
C THR A 23 6.46 5.34 20.50
N SER A 24 6.63 6.57 20.03
CA SER A 24 6.23 6.89 18.66
C SER A 24 7.09 6.02 17.75
N SER A 25 6.55 4.93 17.25
CA SER A 25 7.07 4.32 16.05
C SER A 25 7.06 5.43 15.00
N ILE A 26 8.14 5.62 14.30
CA ILE A 26 8.19 6.50 13.13
C ILE A 26 7.32 5.79 12.11
N THR A 27 6.16 6.33 11.91
CA THR A 27 5.19 5.87 10.94
C THR A 27 5.65 6.33 9.59
N ALA A 28 5.63 5.47 8.62
CA ALA A 28 6.22 5.82 7.35
C ALA A 28 5.61 5.04 6.22
N CYS A 29 5.09 5.76 5.26
CA CYS A 29 4.83 5.27 3.92
C CYS A 29 6.08 4.60 3.32
N LYS A 30 5.87 3.66 2.40
CA LYS A 30 6.92 2.86 1.79
C LYS A 30 6.55 2.62 0.34
N ASP A 31 7.48 2.90 -0.57
CA ASP A 31 7.28 2.74 -2.00
C ASP A 31 8.40 1.89 -2.60
N ILE A 32 8.05 1.03 -3.57
CA ILE A 32 8.98 0.26 -4.39
C ILE A 32 8.63 0.52 -5.84
N ILE A 33 9.62 0.94 -6.62
CA ILE A 33 9.52 1.16 -8.06
C ILE A 33 10.36 0.10 -8.77
N ALA A 34 9.80 -0.51 -9.82
CA ALA A 34 10.54 -1.35 -10.75
C ALA A 34 10.12 -1.01 -12.18
N THR A 35 11.08 -0.70 -13.05
CA THR A 35 10.80 -0.23 -14.41
C THR A 35 11.60 -0.96 -15.47
N GLY A 36 11.05 -1.04 -16.68
CA GLY A 36 11.70 -1.57 -17.85
C GLY A 36 12.22 -3.00 -17.65
N ASP A 37 13.46 -3.22 -18.01
CA ASP A 37 14.15 -4.52 -17.90
C ASP A 37 14.27 -5.05 -16.45
N ALA A 38 13.81 -4.32 -15.44
CA ALA A 38 13.77 -4.83 -14.06
C ALA A 38 12.59 -5.77 -13.80
N THR A 39 11.52 -5.68 -14.57
CA THR A 39 10.33 -6.55 -14.45
C THR A 39 10.45 -7.80 -15.33
N ASP A 40 9.54 -8.75 -15.18
CA ASP A 40 9.50 -9.98 -15.98
C ASP A 40 8.68 -9.85 -17.29
N GLY A 41 8.09 -8.68 -17.55
CA GLY A 41 7.21 -8.42 -18.70
C GLY A 41 7.26 -6.97 -19.18
N ASP A 42 6.46 -6.68 -20.18
CA ASP A 42 6.40 -5.37 -20.83
C ASP A 42 5.55 -4.37 -20.02
N TYR A 43 5.94 -4.13 -18.76
CA TYR A 43 5.25 -3.22 -17.84
C TYR A 43 6.18 -2.65 -16.76
N ASN A 44 5.78 -1.53 -16.19
CA ASN A 44 6.37 -0.92 -15.00
C ASN A 44 5.51 -1.19 -13.75
N LEU A 45 6.13 -1.20 -12.58
CA LEU A 45 5.48 -1.46 -11.29
C LEU A 45 5.74 -0.35 -10.27
N LEU A 46 4.70 0.01 -9.51
CA LEU A 46 4.78 0.80 -8.29
C LEU A 46 4.03 0.08 -7.17
N LEU A 47 4.72 -0.30 -6.11
CA LEU A 47 4.10 -0.70 -4.85
C LEU A 47 4.10 0.50 -3.91
N LYS A 48 2.96 0.81 -3.32
CA LYS A 48 2.80 1.81 -2.28
C LYS A 48 2.11 1.21 -1.06
N VAL A 49 2.78 1.29 0.09
CA VAL A 49 2.20 1.02 1.41
C VAL A 49 1.96 2.36 2.10
N ARG A 50 0.71 2.62 2.44
CA ARG A 50 0.29 3.85 3.11
C ARG A 50 0.01 3.59 4.58
N ASP A 51 0.71 4.32 5.44
CA ASP A 51 0.47 4.38 6.89
C ASP A 51 -0.13 5.75 7.23
N PRO A 52 -1.46 5.95 7.11
CA PRO A 52 -2.06 7.27 7.26
C PRO A 52 -1.91 7.79 8.69
N SER A 53 -1.49 9.01 8.83
CA SER A 53 -1.34 9.70 10.13
C SER A 53 -2.67 10.01 10.82
N ARG A 54 -3.77 9.94 10.09
CA ARG A 54 -5.13 10.20 10.58
C ARG A 54 -6.02 8.96 10.45
N PRO A 55 -6.99 8.76 11.36
CA PRO A 55 -7.91 7.64 11.27
C PRO A 55 -8.80 7.77 10.02
N GLY A 56 -9.15 6.65 9.42
CA GLY A 56 -10.06 6.55 8.28
C GLY A 56 -9.82 5.26 7.52
N LEU A 57 -10.90 4.54 7.23
CA LEU A 57 -10.84 3.32 6.43
C LEU A 57 -10.37 3.67 5.02
N GLN A 58 -9.49 2.87 4.44
CA GLN A 58 -9.01 3.08 3.09
C GLN A 58 -10.01 2.52 2.08
N VAL A 59 -10.37 3.34 1.10
CA VAL A 59 -11.38 3.05 0.09
C VAL A 59 -10.87 3.37 -1.31
N LEU A 60 -11.44 2.70 -2.31
CA LEU A 60 -11.28 3.08 -3.71
C LEU A 60 -12.32 4.16 -4.06
N THR A 61 -11.88 5.21 -4.73
CA THR A 61 -12.78 6.24 -5.26
C THR A 61 -12.44 6.54 -6.71
N GLN A 62 -13.47 6.68 -7.53
CA GLN A 62 -13.32 6.99 -8.95
C GLN A 62 -13.75 8.42 -9.24
N ILE A 63 -12.90 9.18 -9.92
CA ILE A 63 -13.15 10.56 -10.30
C ILE A 63 -13.16 10.68 -11.83
N PRO A 64 -14.29 11.07 -12.43
CA PRO A 64 -14.41 11.15 -13.89
C PRO A 64 -13.79 12.41 -14.46
N VAL A 65 -13.45 12.39 -15.74
CA VAL A 65 -13.14 13.61 -16.52
C VAL A 65 -14.29 14.61 -16.42
N GLY A 66 -13.96 15.88 -16.30
CA GLY A 66 -14.92 16.97 -16.19
C GLY A 66 -15.52 17.14 -14.79
N TYR A 67 -15.02 16.44 -13.77
CA TYR A 67 -15.39 16.71 -12.39
C TYR A 67 -14.85 18.08 -11.98
N GLU A 68 -15.74 19.00 -11.59
CA GLU A 68 -15.39 20.36 -11.21
C GLU A 68 -15.51 20.56 -9.70
N TYR A 69 -14.52 21.23 -9.11
CA TYR A 69 -14.54 21.59 -7.70
C TYR A 69 -13.81 22.90 -7.44
N THR A 70 -14.04 23.47 -6.27
CA THR A 70 -13.37 24.70 -5.82
C THR A 70 -12.50 24.38 -4.61
N TYR A 71 -11.23 24.80 -4.67
CA TYR A 71 -10.29 24.74 -3.56
C TYR A 71 -9.66 26.10 -3.32
N HIS A 72 -8.63 26.20 -2.51
CA HIS A 72 -8.01 27.47 -2.19
C HIS A 72 -6.58 27.60 -2.70
N HIS A 73 -6.21 28.81 -3.03
CA HIS A 73 -4.83 29.18 -3.35
C HIS A 73 -3.94 29.02 -2.11
N PRO A 74 -2.77 28.37 -2.19
CA PRO A 74 -1.95 27.95 -1.04
C PRO A 74 -1.35 29.09 -0.21
N TRP A 75 -1.36 30.32 -0.72
CA TRP A 75 -0.87 31.50 0.02
C TRP A 75 -1.97 32.42 0.49
N THR A 76 -2.94 32.66 -0.33
CA THR A 76 -3.95 33.71 -0.11
C THR A 76 -5.27 33.21 0.44
N GLY A 77 -5.52 31.89 0.33
CA GLY A 77 -6.79 31.28 0.66
C GLY A 77 -7.95 31.68 -0.25
N LYS A 78 -7.67 32.40 -1.36
CA LYS A 78 -8.70 32.75 -2.33
C LYS A 78 -9.19 31.52 -3.07
N PRO A 79 -10.48 31.43 -3.42
CA PRO A 79 -10.99 30.32 -4.21
C PRO A 79 -10.24 30.17 -5.55
N MET A 80 -9.96 28.93 -5.90
CA MET A 80 -9.46 28.49 -7.21
C MET A 80 -10.40 27.40 -7.70
N SER A 81 -10.76 27.44 -8.98
CA SER A 81 -11.58 26.41 -9.63
C SER A 81 -10.66 25.42 -10.33
N PHE A 82 -10.99 24.14 -10.21
CA PHE A 82 -10.29 23.03 -10.82
C PHE A 82 -11.26 22.20 -11.64
N SER A 83 -10.79 21.62 -12.71
CA SER A 83 -11.49 20.64 -13.54
C SER A 83 -10.55 19.46 -13.77
N VAL A 84 -11.08 18.26 -13.69
CA VAL A 84 -10.34 17.03 -13.91
C VAL A 84 -10.25 16.75 -15.41
N ASP A 85 -9.05 16.81 -15.96
CA ASP A 85 -8.78 16.52 -17.38
C ASP A 85 -8.43 15.04 -17.60
N GLN A 86 -7.86 14.36 -16.58
CA GLN A 86 -7.55 12.94 -16.58
C GLN A 86 -8.39 12.25 -15.50
N ALA A 87 -9.26 11.31 -15.89
CA ALA A 87 -9.98 10.50 -14.91
C ALA A 87 -8.98 9.67 -14.08
N TYR A 88 -9.34 9.36 -12.84
CA TYR A 88 -8.48 8.55 -12.00
C TYR A 88 -9.25 7.70 -10.99
N ILE A 89 -8.61 6.64 -10.54
CA ILE A 89 -9.02 5.85 -9.37
C ILE A 89 -7.98 6.08 -8.28
N GLY A 90 -8.43 6.59 -7.13
CA GLY A 90 -7.59 6.86 -5.97
C GLY A 90 -7.89 5.94 -4.80
N VAL A 91 -6.87 5.60 -4.03
CA VAL A 91 -7.02 5.04 -2.69
C VAL A 91 -6.98 6.19 -1.70
N THR A 92 -8.06 6.37 -0.97
CA THR A 92 -8.25 7.51 -0.08
C THR A 92 -8.91 7.07 1.24
N SER A 93 -8.96 7.96 2.22
CA SER A 93 -9.75 7.72 3.43
C SER A 93 -11.25 7.93 3.14
N GLU A 94 -12.11 7.15 3.76
CA GLU A 94 -13.57 7.21 3.59
C GLU A 94 -14.20 8.61 3.75
N GLN A 95 -13.48 9.54 4.41
CA GLN A 95 -13.91 10.91 4.62
C GLN A 95 -13.47 11.86 3.50
N ASP A 96 -12.55 11.43 2.65
CA ASP A 96 -11.91 12.22 1.61
C ASP A 96 -12.42 11.82 0.21
N VAL A 97 -13.71 11.54 0.09
CA VAL A 97 -14.41 11.16 -1.14
C VAL A 97 -15.46 12.20 -1.51
N PRO A 98 -15.93 12.27 -2.76
CA PRO A 98 -17.01 13.19 -3.14
C PRO A 98 -18.24 13.05 -2.22
N PRO A 99 -18.92 14.14 -1.86
CA PRO A 99 -18.76 15.52 -2.36
C PRO A 99 -17.63 16.33 -1.69
N ASN A 100 -16.87 15.72 -0.77
CA ASN A 100 -15.70 16.36 -0.19
C ASN A 100 -14.57 16.44 -1.23
N ILE A 101 -13.54 17.22 -0.92
CA ILE A 101 -12.32 17.23 -1.73
C ILE A 101 -11.64 15.87 -1.60
N VAL A 102 -11.37 15.24 -2.74
CA VAL A 102 -10.67 13.96 -2.78
C VAL A 102 -9.20 14.17 -2.39
N LYS A 103 -8.73 13.36 -1.47
CA LYS A 103 -7.34 13.38 -0.99
C LYS A 103 -6.77 11.99 -1.05
N SER A 104 -5.98 11.72 -2.08
CA SER A 104 -5.39 10.42 -2.33
C SER A 104 -3.88 10.50 -2.47
N GLY A 105 -3.17 9.66 -1.73
CA GLY A 105 -1.72 9.46 -1.87
C GLY A 105 -1.36 8.27 -2.77
N MET A 106 -2.36 7.57 -3.30
CA MET A 106 -2.20 6.42 -4.20
C MET A 106 -3.21 6.56 -5.33
N VAL A 107 -2.74 6.78 -6.56
CA VAL A 107 -3.61 7.12 -7.69
C VAL A 107 -3.18 6.36 -8.93
N LEU A 108 -4.15 5.95 -9.74
CA LEU A 108 -4.00 5.46 -11.10
C LEU A 108 -4.88 6.28 -12.03
N THR A 109 -4.29 6.93 -13.04
CA THR A 109 -5.00 7.77 -14.01
C THR A 109 -5.34 7.00 -15.29
N ASP A 110 -6.28 7.51 -16.08
CA ASP A 110 -6.60 6.98 -17.41
C ASP A 110 -5.48 7.25 -18.45
N ALA A 111 -4.55 8.16 -18.15
CA ALA A 111 -3.31 8.32 -18.88
C ALA A 111 -2.28 7.19 -18.58
N GLY A 112 -2.59 6.22 -17.74
CA GLY A 112 -1.67 5.16 -17.34
C GLY A 112 -0.56 5.64 -16.41
N LEU A 113 -0.80 6.65 -15.59
CA LEU A 113 0.16 7.14 -14.60
C LEU A 113 -0.23 6.68 -13.20
N ALA A 114 0.71 6.07 -12.50
CA ALA A 114 0.59 5.72 -11.09
C ALA A 114 1.35 6.72 -10.21
N PHE A 115 0.73 7.15 -9.11
CA PHE A 115 1.31 8.06 -8.14
C PHE A 115 1.40 7.41 -6.77
N GLY A 116 2.49 7.69 -6.06
CA GLY A 116 2.73 7.36 -4.66
C GLY A 116 3.45 8.49 -3.95
N ASP A 117 3.47 8.46 -2.62
CA ASP A 117 4.11 9.46 -1.80
C ASP A 117 4.68 8.85 -0.51
N ALA A 118 5.63 9.54 0.08
CA ALA A 118 6.05 9.28 1.44
C ALA A 118 6.44 10.60 2.10
N ASP A 119 5.74 10.91 3.21
CA ASP A 119 6.07 12.07 4.04
C ASP A 119 7.58 12.19 4.24
N SER A 120 8.14 13.36 3.98
CA SER A 120 9.56 13.60 4.11
C SER A 120 9.86 14.70 5.14
N VAL A 121 11.12 14.99 5.39
CA VAL A 121 11.55 15.91 6.43
C VAL A 121 12.22 17.14 5.84
N SER A 122 11.58 18.30 5.96
CA SER A 122 12.18 19.59 5.65
C SER A 122 11.59 20.70 6.55
N ARG A 123 12.34 21.77 6.72
CA ARG A 123 11.86 23.02 7.32
C ARG A 123 11.47 24.08 6.28
N TRP A 124 11.66 23.78 5.02
CA TRP A 124 11.40 24.69 3.91
C TRP A 124 10.02 24.43 3.34
N VAL A 125 9.00 24.78 4.15
CA VAL A 125 7.59 24.56 3.80
C VAL A 125 6.85 25.89 3.75
N ASN A 126 5.72 25.92 3.08
CA ASN A 126 4.81 27.07 3.07
C ASN A 126 4.21 27.24 4.49
N PRO A 127 4.48 28.38 5.17
CA PRO A 127 4.07 28.54 6.56
C PRO A 127 2.61 28.99 6.72
N THR A 128 1.86 29.15 5.62
CA THR A 128 0.49 29.65 5.70
C THR A 128 -0.48 28.53 6.11
N ARG A 129 -1.58 28.90 6.72
CA ARG A 129 -2.67 27.95 7.03
C ARG A 129 -3.41 27.43 5.78
N TYR A 130 -3.07 27.94 4.62
CA TYR A 130 -3.64 27.58 3.33
C TYR A 130 -2.68 26.72 2.50
N ALA A 131 -1.53 26.38 3.07
CA ALA A 131 -0.59 25.50 2.41
C ALA A 131 -1.27 24.17 2.07
N TRP A 132 -0.95 23.63 0.91
CA TRP A 132 -1.45 22.34 0.47
C TRP A 132 -0.74 21.21 1.24
N ASP A 133 -1.44 20.11 1.48
CA ASP A 133 -0.84 18.87 1.96
C ASP A 133 -0.31 18.00 0.79
N ASP A 134 0.23 16.85 1.10
CA ASP A 134 0.72 15.84 0.17
C ASP A 134 -0.34 15.43 -0.86
N PHE A 135 -1.56 15.17 -0.41
CA PHE A 135 -2.67 14.74 -1.27
C PHE A 135 -3.16 15.85 -2.22
N ASP A 136 -3.17 17.09 -1.76
CA ASP A 136 -3.47 18.25 -2.62
C ASP A 136 -2.41 18.39 -3.72
N TRP A 137 -1.16 18.07 -3.41
CA TRP A 137 -0.05 18.12 -4.34
C TRP A 137 -0.18 17.05 -5.42
N ILE A 138 -0.40 15.78 -5.03
CA ILE A 138 -0.66 14.67 -5.96
C ILE A 138 -1.88 14.95 -6.82
N ARG A 139 -3.00 15.37 -6.20
CA ARG A 139 -4.23 15.70 -6.92
C ARG A 139 -3.99 16.74 -8.00
N PHE A 140 -3.26 17.82 -7.69
CA PHE A 140 -2.94 18.88 -8.65
C PHE A 140 -2.23 18.36 -9.89
N SER A 141 -1.44 17.29 -9.77
CA SER A 141 -0.75 16.68 -10.89
C SER A 141 -1.59 15.60 -11.59
N CYS A 142 -2.14 14.66 -10.84
CA CYS A 142 -2.82 13.49 -11.44
C CYS A 142 -4.09 13.85 -12.22
N GLU A 143 -4.73 14.97 -11.88
CA GLU A 143 -5.93 15.46 -12.57
C GLU A 143 -5.64 16.09 -13.94
N GLN A 144 -4.39 16.42 -14.24
CA GLN A 144 -4.01 17.19 -15.42
C GLN A 144 -3.03 16.47 -16.33
N ALA A 145 -2.09 15.71 -15.74
CA ALA A 145 -0.96 15.16 -16.47
C ALA A 145 -1.36 14.01 -17.41
N ALA A 146 -0.95 14.12 -18.66
CA ALA A 146 -1.13 13.11 -19.69
C ALA A 146 0.15 12.28 -19.95
N SER A 147 1.26 12.60 -19.28
CA SER A 147 2.54 11.88 -19.37
C SER A 147 3.34 12.02 -18.08
N GLU A 148 4.32 11.13 -17.87
CA GLU A 148 5.22 11.17 -16.70
C GLU A 148 5.97 12.51 -16.60
N SER A 149 6.48 13.02 -17.73
CA SER A 149 7.21 14.28 -17.75
C SER A 149 6.33 15.47 -17.40
N GLU A 150 5.09 15.49 -17.86
CA GLU A 150 4.12 16.52 -17.51
C GLU A 150 3.75 16.44 -16.02
N ALA A 151 3.58 15.22 -15.50
CA ALA A 151 3.33 15.01 -14.07
C ALA A 151 4.48 15.57 -13.21
N VAL A 152 5.73 15.28 -13.60
CA VAL A 152 6.92 15.81 -12.91
C VAL A 152 6.98 17.34 -12.99
N ASP A 153 6.71 17.95 -14.15
CA ASP A 153 6.69 19.40 -14.30
C ASP A 153 5.63 20.06 -13.41
N ILE A 154 4.44 19.48 -13.33
CA ILE A 154 3.37 19.99 -12.44
C ILE A 154 3.78 19.87 -10.97
N LEU A 155 4.32 18.72 -10.57
CA LEU A 155 4.76 18.48 -9.18
C LEU A 155 5.94 19.37 -8.77
N THR A 156 6.77 19.82 -9.71
CA THR A 156 7.98 20.58 -9.42
C THR A 156 7.86 22.04 -9.88
N VAL A 157 7.83 22.31 -11.17
CA VAL A 157 7.85 23.68 -11.69
C VAL A 157 6.58 24.44 -11.28
N GLU A 158 5.40 23.84 -11.41
CA GLU A 158 4.16 24.54 -11.05
C GLU A 158 3.97 24.63 -9.54
N ALA A 159 4.05 23.48 -8.84
CA ALA A 159 3.73 23.43 -7.41
C ALA A 159 4.86 24.01 -6.53
N VAL A 160 6.15 23.77 -6.88
CA VAL A 160 7.28 24.25 -6.08
C VAL A 160 7.74 25.62 -6.57
N ASP A 161 8.23 25.75 -7.82
CA ASP A 161 8.87 26.99 -8.26
C ASP A 161 7.90 28.17 -8.40
N ARG A 162 6.68 27.92 -8.88
CA ARG A 162 5.68 28.98 -9.10
C ARG A 162 4.79 29.22 -7.89
N LEU A 163 4.31 28.16 -7.25
CA LEU A 163 3.30 28.27 -6.19
C LEU A 163 3.90 28.22 -4.79
N HIS A 164 5.07 27.60 -4.58
CA HIS A 164 5.56 27.24 -3.25
C HIS A 164 4.43 26.67 -2.40
N ALA A 165 3.73 25.68 -2.94
CA ALA A 165 2.37 25.36 -2.53
C ALA A 165 2.30 24.65 -1.18
N THR A 166 3.28 23.80 -0.84
CA THR A 166 3.09 22.78 0.16
C THR A 166 3.49 23.19 1.57
N GLY A 167 2.69 22.78 2.54
CA GLY A 167 3.00 22.86 3.97
C GLY A 167 3.81 21.68 4.49
N VAL A 168 4.15 20.74 3.62
CA VAL A 168 4.85 19.49 3.90
C VAL A 168 6.05 19.32 2.98
N SER A 169 6.90 18.35 3.26
CA SER A 169 7.98 17.89 2.40
C SER A 169 7.69 16.43 2.07
N GLU A 170 7.88 16.06 0.80
CA GLU A 170 7.51 14.74 0.29
C GLU A 170 8.60 14.10 -0.54
N ASN A 171 8.57 12.77 -0.55
CA ASN A 171 9.15 11.93 -1.58
C ASN A 171 8.00 11.43 -2.44
N LEU A 172 7.89 11.93 -3.66
CA LEU A 172 6.79 11.60 -4.58
C LEU A 172 7.27 10.61 -5.63
N CYS A 173 6.42 9.66 -5.95
CA CYS A 173 6.66 8.67 -7.01
C CYS A 173 5.67 8.89 -8.15
N VAL A 174 6.18 8.86 -9.39
CA VAL A 174 5.38 8.83 -10.61
C VAL A 174 5.91 7.68 -11.47
N VAL A 175 5.03 6.78 -11.86
CA VAL A 175 5.37 5.67 -12.76
C VAL A 175 4.37 5.64 -13.90
N GLY A 176 4.86 5.64 -15.11
CA GLY A 176 4.07 5.56 -16.33
C GLY A 176 4.61 4.48 -17.28
N PRO A 177 4.14 4.45 -18.54
CA PRO A 177 4.52 3.40 -19.48
C PRO A 177 5.99 3.45 -19.91
N GLU A 178 6.64 4.61 -19.90
CA GLU A 178 8.02 4.73 -20.37
C GLU A 178 9.03 4.55 -19.24
N LYS A 179 8.77 5.09 -18.05
CA LYS A 179 9.72 5.11 -16.93
C LYS A 179 9.08 5.49 -15.61
N GLY A 180 9.88 5.43 -14.54
CA GLY A 180 9.51 5.94 -13.22
C GLY A 180 10.31 7.19 -12.85
N TYR A 181 9.76 7.96 -11.91
CA TYR A 181 10.40 9.09 -11.29
C TYR A 181 10.27 9.01 -9.77
N LEU A 182 11.35 9.35 -9.10
CA LEU A 182 11.37 9.69 -7.69
C LEU A 182 11.68 11.17 -7.56
N ILE A 183 10.81 11.91 -6.85
CA ILE A 183 10.93 13.34 -6.66
C ILE A 183 11.00 13.62 -5.17
N GLU A 184 12.16 14.03 -4.68
CA GLU A 184 12.30 14.54 -3.31
C GLU A 184 12.04 16.04 -3.35
N ALA A 185 11.03 16.54 -2.61
CA ALA A 185 10.66 17.94 -2.71
C ALA A 185 10.17 18.55 -1.39
N ASP A 186 10.31 19.85 -1.28
CA ASP A 186 9.67 20.72 -0.29
C ASP A 186 9.07 21.95 -1.01
N ALA A 187 8.57 22.94 -0.28
CA ALA A 187 7.93 24.09 -0.93
C ALA A 187 8.87 24.97 -1.78
N TYR A 188 10.18 24.77 -1.72
CA TYR A 188 11.16 25.66 -2.36
C TYR A 188 12.22 24.94 -3.18
N ARG A 189 12.31 23.63 -3.08
CA ARG A 189 13.38 22.85 -3.68
C ARG A 189 12.90 21.47 -4.02
N TYR A 190 13.52 20.90 -5.02
CA TYR A 190 13.29 19.50 -5.40
C TYR A 190 14.56 18.87 -5.98
N HIS A 191 14.59 17.56 -5.96
CA HIS A 191 15.53 16.71 -6.66
C HIS A 191 14.74 15.64 -7.41
N ILE A 192 15.04 15.44 -8.69
CA ILE A 192 14.37 14.47 -9.54
C ILE A 192 15.36 13.38 -9.90
N LYS A 193 14.97 12.13 -9.68
CA LYS A 193 15.69 10.94 -10.14
C LYS A 193 14.81 10.18 -11.12
N GLU A 194 15.27 9.98 -12.33
CA GLU A 194 14.66 9.05 -13.27
C GLU A 194 15.03 7.62 -12.91
N ILE A 195 14.08 6.69 -13.05
CA ILE A 195 14.26 5.26 -12.84
C ILE A 195 13.90 4.57 -14.16
N ILE A 196 14.92 4.05 -14.84
CA ILE A 196 14.83 3.42 -16.17
C ILE A 196 15.55 2.08 -16.08
N ASP A 197 14.88 1.00 -16.44
CA ASP A 197 15.42 -0.36 -16.40
C ASP A 197 16.01 -0.73 -15.02
N ASP A 198 15.40 -0.19 -13.95
CA ASP A 198 15.97 -0.30 -12.61
C ASP A 198 14.90 -0.41 -11.52
N VAL A 199 15.36 -0.56 -10.29
CA VAL A 199 14.55 -0.62 -9.07
C VAL A 199 14.96 0.48 -8.10
N ASP A 200 14.00 1.00 -7.37
CA ASP A 200 14.27 1.88 -6.23
C ASP A 200 13.27 1.64 -5.10
N VAL A 201 13.69 1.98 -3.88
CA VAL A 201 12.87 1.91 -2.67
C VAL A 201 12.99 3.24 -1.96
N ILE A 202 11.89 3.84 -1.58
CA ILE A 202 11.85 5.11 -0.86
C ILE A 202 10.91 5.03 0.34
N SER A 203 11.21 5.82 1.34
CA SER A 203 10.37 6.04 2.52
C SER A 203 10.51 7.50 3.00
N ASN A 204 10.31 7.78 4.27
CA ASN A 204 10.04 9.09 4.83
C ASN A 204 11.25 10.04 5.00
N TYR A 205 12.35 9.78 4.37
CA TYR A 205 13.51 10.69 4.44
C TYR A 205 14.10 10.92 3.05
N PRO A 206 14.42 12.18 2.68
CA PRO A 206 15.06 12.47 1.42
C PRO A 206 16.50 11.95 1.45
N ARG A 207 17.03 11.59 0.30
CA ARG A 207 18.41 11.13 0.13
C ARG A 207 19.31 12.23 -0.44
N GLU A 208 18.89 12.80 -1.57
CA GLU A 208 19.65 13.80 -2.31
C GLU A 208 19.33 15.23 -1.88
N LEU A 209 18.08 15.52 -1.57
CA LEU A 209 17.66 16.86 -1.13
C LEU A 209 18.38 17.31 0.16
N TRP A 210 18.81 16.38 0.97
CA TRP A 210 19.63 16.67 2.15
C TRP A 210 21.05 17.12 1.82
N THR A 211 21.69 16.51 0.83
CA THR A 211 23.04 16.88 0.42
C THR A 211 23.10 18.32 -0.05
N THR A 212 22.05 18.80 -0.70
CA THR A 212 21.96 20.20 -1.15
C THR A 212 21.74 21.21 -0.02
N GLN A 213 21.21 20.78 1.12
CA GLN A 213 20.99 21.64 2.30
C GLN A 213 22.27 21.93 3.11
N LEU A 214 23.34 21.24 2.84
CA LEU A 214 24.47 21.03 3.71
C LEU A 214 25.57 22.06 3.68
N ILE A 215 25.51 23.03 2.81
CA ILE A 215 26.57 24.04 2.61
C ILE A 215 26.93 24.78 3.90
N ARG A 216 26.18 24.67 4.97
CA ARG A 216 26.41 25.38 6.25
C ARG A 216 26.55 24.48 7.47
N SER A 217 26.44 23.17 7.39
CA SER A 217 26.60 22.31 8.56
C SER A 217 28.00 21.69 8.60
N ARG A 218 28.52 21.52 9.79
CA ARG A 218 29.88 21.00 9.98
C ARG A 218 30.03 19.50 9.75
N PHE A 219 28.96 18.80 9.45
CA PHE A 219 28.90 17.36 9.29
C PHE A 219 27.99 17.03 8.14
N ILE A 220 28.57 16.48 7.14
CA ILE A 220 27.91 16.09 5.90
C ILE A 220 27.62 14.60 6.01
N ALA A 221 26.34 14.23 5.94
CA ALA A 221 26.01 12.92 5.44
C ALA A 221 26.23 13.00 3.92
N ASP A 222 27.28 12.39 3.45
CA ASP A 222 27.48 12.31 2.01
C ASP A 222 26.43 11.40 1.41
N SER A 223 25.69 11.91 0.45
CA SER A 223 24.90 11.20 -0.54
C SER A 223 24.15 9.95 -0.08
N TYR A 224 23.23 9.52 -0.86
CA TYR A 224 22.47 8.27 -0.90
C TYR A 224 22.74 7.20 0.19
N ASN A 225 23.95 7.07 0.65
CA ASN A 225 24.33 6.18 1.75
C ASN A 225 24.35 6.86 3.10
N ALA A 226 23.61 7.90 3.36
CA ALA A 226 23.49 8.66 4.61
C ALA A 226 24.20 8.03 5.84
N THR A 227 25.34 7.40 5.59
CA THR A 227 26.16 6.68 6.56
C THR A 227 27.35 7.57 6.91
N VAL A 228 27.45 7.95 8.17
CA VAL A 228 28.56 8.73 8.69
C VAL A 228 29.46 7.83 9.52
N ASN A 229 30.70 7.61 9.07
CA ASN A 229 31.73 6.97 9.86
C ASN A 229 32.49 8.04 10.65
N LYS A 230 32.46 7.96 11.97
CA LYS A 230 33.07 8.98 12.84
C LYS A 230 33.77 8.37 14.04
N ASN A 231 34.97 8.85 14.28
CA ASN A 231 35.67 8.59 15.55
C ASN A 231 35.18 9.56 16.62
N MET A 232 34.48 9.06 17.63
CA MET A 232 33.80 9.84 18.65
C MET A 232 34.49 9.71 20.00
N LYS A 233 34.63 10.83 20.69
CA LYS A 233 35.02 10.85 22.10
C LYS A 233 33.81 10.86 23.01
N GLU A 234 34.03 10.54 24.27
CA GLU A 234 32.99 10.68 25.28
C GLU A 234 32.47 12.13 25.31
N ASN A 235 31.14 12.26 25.47
CA ASN A 235 30.39 13.50 25.34
C ASN A 235 30.39 14.14 23.94
N GLY A 236 30.97 13.48 22.94
CA GLY A 236 30.89 13.93 21.54
C GLY A 236 29.47 13.90 21.01
N ILE A 237 29.15 14.82 20.09
CA ILE A 237 27.85 14.94 19.46
C ILE A 237 28.03 14.85 17.95
N ILE A 238 27.27 13.97 17.30
CA ILE A 238 27.12 13.94 15.86
C ILE A 238 25.84 14.68 15.50
N HIS A 239 25.96 15.65 14.62
CA HIS A 239 24.83 16.38 14.07
C HIS A 239 24.52 15.83 12.67
N LEU A 240 23.28 15.47 12.46
CA LEU A 240 22.76 15.14 11.15
C LEU A 240 21.82 16.26 10.72
N ASN A 241 22.38 17.16 9.97
CA ASN A 241 21.70 18.16 9.13
C ASN A 241 20.44 18.83 9.64
N GLY A 242 20.42 19.20 10.90
CA GLY A 242 19.24 19.84 11.44
C GLY A 242 18.07 18.88 11.66
N ILE A 243 18.28 17.57 11.54
CA ILE A 243 17.25 16.55 11.73
C ILE A 243 17.38 15.93 13.11
N ALA A 244 18.59 15.53 13.49
CA ALA A 244 18.81 14.95 14.81
C ALA A 244 20.27 15.08 15.25
N GLN A 245 20.48 14.77 16.50
CA GLN A 245 21.80 14.76 17.12
C GLN A 245 21.93 13.48 17.93
N ILE A 246 23.01 12.73 17.71
CA ILE A 246 23.39 11.59 18.55
C ILE A 246 24.52 12.00 19.45
N LYS A 247 24.33 11.81 20.75
CA LYS A 247 25.38 12.05 21.77
C LYS A 247 25.90 10.73 22.32
N VAL A 248 27.20 10.52 22.24
CA VAL A 248 27.92 9.48 22.99
C VAL A 248 28.08 9.96 24.42
N LEU A 249 27.47 9.29 25.37
CA LEU A 249 27.47 9.68 26.79
C LEU A 249 28.68 9.13 27.54
N GLU A 250 29.07 7.88 27.19
CA GLU A 250 30.06 7.10 27.88
C GLU A 250 30.75 6.14 26.91
N ILE A 251 32.03 5.91 27.08
CA ILE A 251 32.81 4.92 26.34
C ILE A 251 33.45 3.98 27.36
N SER A 252 33.12 2.69 27.27
CA SER A 252 33.74 1.63 28.06
C SER A 252 34.76 0.86 27.21
N SER A 253 35.36 -0.19 27.73
CA SER A 253 36.36 -0.97 27.00
C SER A 253 35.80 -1.72 25.77
N ASP A 254 34.52 -2.04 25.79
CA ASP A 254 33.84 -2.86 24.79
C ASP A 254 32.51 -2.30 24.28
N SER A 255 32.09 -1.15 24.80
CA SER A 255 30.77 -0.60 24.51
C SER A 255 30.72 0.92 24.61
N ILE A 256 29.72 1.49 23.96
CA ILE A 256 29.31 2.89 24.13
C ILE A 256 27.92 2.98 24.71
N ARG A 257 27.63 4.08 25.38
CA ARG A 257 26.27 4.47 25.72
C ARG A 257 25.91 5.73 24.97
N ALA A 258 24.91 5.63 24.08
CA ALA A 258 24.51 6.72 23.20
C ALA A 258 22.99 7.00 23.31
N ARG A 259 22.61 8.24 23.01
CA ARG A 259 21.21 8.65 22.91
C ARG A 259 21.03 9.70 21.82
N GLN A 260 19.84 9.74 21.26
CA GLN A 260 19.40 10.88 20.46
C GLN A 260 19.07 12.05 21.40
N LEU A 261 19.57 13.24 21.07
CA LEU A 261 19.19 14.46 21.77
C LEU A 261 17.85 14.95 21.22
N PRO A 262 17.03 15.61 22.08
CA PRO A 262 15.81 16.27 21.63
C PRO A 262 16.13 17.26 20.53
N PHE A 263 15.43 17.14 19.44
CA PHE A 263 15.54 18.04 18.30
C PHE A 263 14.14 18.54 17.92
N PHE A 264 14.01 19.84 17.73
CA PHE A 264 12.81 20.44 17.19
C PHE A 264 12.95 20.49 15.67
N THR A 265 12.48 19.50 14.98
CA THR A 265 12.13 19.66 13.57
C THR A 265 10.81 20.40 13.51
N ASN A 266 10.70 21.44 12.71
CA ASN A 266 9.39 21.86 12.21
C ASN A 266 8.96 20.78 11.20
N ILE A 267 8.49 19.69 11.74
CA ILE A 267 7.91 18.62 11.00
C ILE A 267 6.47 19.09 10.75
N GLY A 268 6.22 19.57 9.55
CA GLY A 268 4.88 19.55 9.06
C GLY A 268 4.38 18.12 9.23
N TYR A 269 3.28 17.95 9.88
CA TYR A 269 2.46 16.74 9.94
C TYR A 269 2.97 15.46 10.60
N HIS A 270 4.23 15.21 10.85
CA HIS A 270 4.56 14.21 11.83
C HIS A 270 4.12 14.72 13.19
N ASP A 271 3.06 14.23 13.67
CA ASP A 271 2.38 14.36 14.98
C ASP A 271 3.01 15.30 16.02
N GLY A 272 3.81 16.30 15.65
CA GLY A 272 4.38 17.34 16.50
C GLY A 272 4.84 16.89 17.89
N LYS A 273 4.99 15.56 18.09
CA LYS A 273 5.49 15.02 19.35
C LYS A 273 6.98 15.23 19.36
N PRO A 274 7.46 16.24 20.07
CA PRO A 274 8.88 16.34 20.30
C PRO A 274 9.34 14.99 20.84
N SER A 275 10.41 14.42 20.28
CA SER A 275 11.05 13.21 20.80
C SER A 275 11.69 13.54 22.17
N PHE A 276 10.86 13.82 23.16
CA PHE A 276 11.26 14.08 24.51
C PHE A 276 11.76 12.78 25.12
N PHE A 277 13.06 12.71 25.41
CA PHE A 277 13.67 11.68 26.23
C PHE A 277 13.64 10.25 25.66
N MET A 278 14.37 10.02 24.58
CA MET A 278 14.75 8.64 24.27
C MET A 278 15.77 8.14 25.29
N PRO A 279 15.52 7.00 25.95
CA PRO A 279 16.48 6.43 26.89
C PRO A 279 17.79 6.09 26.16
N PRO A 280 18.95 6.30 26.79
CA PRO A 280 20.20 5.92 26.17
C PRO A 280 20.28 4.40 26.01
N LYS A 281 20.86 3.95 24.89
CA LYS A 281 21.12 2.54 24.63
C LYS A 281 22.61 2.25 24.74
N THR A 282 22.94 1.06 25.23
CA THR A 282 24.30 0.51 25.24
C THR A 282 24.50 -0.32 23.99
N ILE A 283 25.61 -0.09 23.28
CA ILE A 283 25.96 -0.75 22.01
C ILE A 283 27.35 -1.32 22.19
N HIS A 284 27.55 -2.63 21.98
CA HIS A 284 28.84 -3.29 22.10
C HIS A 284 29.59 -3.30 20.76
N VAL A 285 30.91 -3.49 20.82
CA VAL A 285 31.74 -3.59 19.61
C VAL A 285 31.22 -4.73 18.72
N GLY A 286 31.01 -4.44 17.44
CA GLY A 286 30.41 -5.33 16.46
C GLY A 286 28.87 -5.39 16.51
N GLU A 287 28.24 -4.66 17.42
CA GLU A 287 26.77 -4.58 17.53
C GLU A 287 26.23 -3.33 16.83
N SER A 288 24.99 -3.45 16.33
CA SER A 288 24.20 -2.35 15.77
C SER A 288 22.87 -2.24 16.49
N LYS A 289 22.45 -1.04 16.84
CA LYS A 289 21.16 -0.77 17.50
C LYS A 289 20.50 0.51 16.98
N THR A 290 19.18 0.48 16.98
CA THR A 290 18.38 1.69 16.75
C THR A 290 18.44 2.59 17.98
N VAL A 291 18.89 3.84 17.82
CA VAL A 291 18.96 4.90 18.84
C VAL A 291 18.13 6.08 18.36
N GLY A 292 16.85 6.10 18.74
CA GLY A 292 15.92 7.05 18.16
C GLY A 292 15.67 6.75 16.68
N ASP A 293 15.82 7.77 15.84
CA ASP A 293 15.64 7.68 14.38
C ASP A 293 16.87 7.14 13.64
N PHE A 294 17.90 6.67 14.40
CA PHE A 294 19.18 6.27 13.82
C PHE A 294 19.53 4.83 14.13
N TYR A 295 20.16 4.21 13.16
CA TYR A 295 20.84 2.94 13.29
C TYR A 295 22.31 3.22 13.57
N VAL A 296 22.78 2.83 14.75
CA VAL A 296 24.15 3.10 15.24
C VAL A 296 24.89 1.78 15.36
N SER A 297 25.99 1.65 14.61
CA SER A 297 26.90 0.51 14.70
C SER A 297 28.20 0.93 15.37
N LEU A 298 28.68 0.14 16.31
CA LEU A 298 29.97 0.36 16.96
C LEU A 298 31.01 -0.58 16.34
N GLU A 299 31.95 -0.02 15.56
CA GLU A 299 32.97 -0.80 14.87
C GLU A 299 34.17 -1.15 15.75
N SER A 300 34.68 -0.17 16.48
CA SER A 300 35.85 -0.36 17.33
C SER A 300 35.95 0.72 18.40
N ILE A 301 36.74 0.43 19.44
CA ILE A 301 37.13 1.40 20.49
C ILE A 301 38.66 1.41 20.57
N SER A 302 39.25 2.60 20.54
CA SER A 302 40.69 2.83 20.72
C SER A 302 40.94 4.21 21.34
N ASP A 303 41.93 4.31 22.24
CA ASP A 303 42.40 5.58 22.83
C ASP A 303 41.26 6.49 23.36
N ASN A 304 40.33 5.93 24.13
CA ASN A 304 39.12 6.62 24.62
C ASN A 304 38.26 7.24 23.52
N SER A 305 38.28 6.67 22.34
CA SER A 305 37.39 7.04 21.24
C SER A 305 36.75 5.81 20.61
N ALA A 306 35.54 5.97 20.12
CA ALA A 306 34.73 4.94 19.50
C ALA A 306 34.52 5.26 18.02
N MET A 307 34.86 4.32 17.15
CA MET A 307 34.51 4.37 15.73
C MET A 307 33.09 3.90 15.60
N ILE A 308 32.21 4.82 15.24
CA ILE A 308 30.79 4.54 15.03
C ILE A 308 30.38 4.84 13.59
N GLN A 309 29.57 3.97 13.06
CA GLN A 309 28.84 4.17 11.84
C GLN A 309 27.40 4.57 12.20
N LEU A 310 26.88 5.56 11.52
CA LEU A 310 25.55 6.11 11.76
C LEU A 310 24.80 6.25 10.43
N THR A 311 23.61 5.67 10.37
CA THR A 311 22.66 5.89 9.27
C THR A 311 21.27 6.14 9.84
N THR A 312 20.34 6.72 9.06
CA THR A 312 18.95 6.76 9.51
C THR A 312 18.38 5.35 9.54
N ALA A 313 17.47 5.07 10.47
CA ALA A 313 16.79 3.78 10.52
C ALA A 313 16.01 3.51 9.23
N VAL A 314 15.47 4.58 8.61
CA VAL A 314 14.77 4.52 7.33
C VAL A 314 15.70 4.11 6.19
N HIS A 315 16.85 4.76 6.03
CA HIS A 315 17.82 4.39 4.97
C HIS A 315 18.40 2.98 5.18
N ALA A 316 18.63 2.57 6.42
CA ALA A 316 19.07 1.20 6.72
C ALA A 316 18.01 0.17 6.28
N TRP A 317 16.75 0.47 6.51
CA TRP A 317 15.64 -0.34 6.05
C TRP A 317 15.55 -0.37 4.51
N GLU A 318 15.64 0.78 3.83
CA GLU A 318 15.64 0.87 2.37
C GLU A 318 16.77 0.02 1.76
N GLN A 319 17.98 0.09 2.32
CA GLN A 319 19.11 -0.72 1.88
C GLN A 319 18.89 -2.22 2.10
N ALA A 320 18.32 -2.60 3.26
CA ALA A 320 18.00 -4.00 3.55
C ALA A 320 16.95 -4.55 2.56
N LEU A 321 15.93 -3.75 2.24
CA LEU A 321 14.90 -4.12 1.27
C LEU A 321 15.46 -4.19 -0.15
N LEU A 322 16.27 -3.21 -0.58
CA LEU A 322 16.97 -3.25 -1.87
C LEU A 322 17.84 -4.49 -2.01
N GLY A 323 18.50 -4.92 -0.92
CA GLY A 323 19.26 -6.17 -0.88
C GLY A 323 18.43 -7.42 -1.19
N LYS A 324 17.12 -7.40 -0.95
CA LYS A 324 16.17 -8.47 -1.33
C LYS A 324 15.63 -8.32 -2.76
N ILE A 325 15.45 -7.09 -3.22
CA ILE A 325 14.83 -6.79 -4.51
C ILE A 325 15.84 -6.93 -5.67
N ILE A 326 17.04 -6.36 -5.52
CA ILE A 326 18.08 -6.35 -6.56
C ILE A 326 18.39 -7.75 -7.14
N PRO A 327 18.49 -8.83 -6.33
CA PRO A 327 18.70 -10.18 -6.87
C PRO A 327 17.59 -10.68 -7.80
N LYS A 328 16.42 -10.07 -7.76
CA LYS A 328 15.27 -10.41 -8.62
C LYS A 328 15.12 -9.49 -9.84
N LYS A 329 15.99 -8.50 -10.01
CA LYS A 329 15.95 -7.60 -11.16
C LYS A 329 15.95 -8.39 -12.47
N GLY A 330 15.04 -8.05 -13.38
CA GLY A 330 14.78 -8.78 -14.62
C GLY A 330 13.74 -9.92 -14.48
N GLN A 331 13.15 -10.09 -13.30
CA GLN A 331 12.16 -11.13 -13.02
C GLN A 331 11.08 -10.66 -12.02
N ILE A 332 10.99 -9.35 -11.79
CA ILE A 332 10.08 -8.80 -10.80
C ILE A 332 8.65 -8.84 -11.31
N THR A 333 7.78 -9.46 -10.52
CA THR A 333 6.35 -9.66 -10.82
C THR A 333 5.45 -8.89 -9.85
N VAL A 334 4.17 -8.77 -10.19
CA VAL A 334 3.13 -8.31 -9.24
C VAL A 334 3.10 -9.20 -7.98
N SER A 335 3.26 -10.52 -8.13
CA SER A 335 3.32 -11.46 -7.01
C SER A 335 4.50 -11.18 -6.07
N ASP A 336 5.65 -10.75 -6.61
CA ASP A 336 6.79 -10.32 -5.78
C ASP A 336 6.44 -9.05 -4.99
N MET A 337 5.80 -8.05 -5.62
CA MET A 337 5.34 -6.84 -4.93
C MET A 337 4.34 -7.17 -3.81
N ILE A 338 3.39 -8.07 -4.06
CA ILE A 338 2.46 -8.57 -3.03
C ILE A 338 3.24 -9.21 -1.86
N ASN A 339 4.22 -10.06 -2.14
CA ASN A 339 5.02 -10.69 -1.10
C ASN A 339 5.88 -9.68 -0.33
N TRP A 340 6.47 -8.71 -1.01
CA TRP A 340 7.27 -7.66 -0.34
C TRP A 340 6.41 -6.74 0.53
N SER A 341 5.17 -6.44 0.14
CA SER A 341 4.26 -5.66 0.98
C SER A 341 3.95 -6.31 2.34
N ARG A 342 4.22 -7.61 2.48
CA ARG A 342 3.96 -8.45 3.66
C ARG A 342 5.20 -8.75 4.51
N LEU A 343 6.37 -8.22 4.13
CA LEU A 343 7.60 -8.43 4.90
C LEU A 343 7.46 -7.84 6.30
N ASP A 344 7.89 -8.60 7.30
CA ASP A 344 7.93 -8.17 8.70
C ASP A 344 9.36 -7.82 9.17
N VAL A 345 9.50 -7.53 10.46
CA VAL A 345 10.77 -7.11 11.08
C VAL A 345 11.86 -8.17 10.93
N ASP A 346 11.52 -9.45 11.04
CA ASP A 346 12.48 -10.56 10.98
C ASP A 346 13.03 -10.73 9.56
N ASP A 347 12.24 -10.34 8.55
CA ASP A 347 12.63 -10.45 7.15
C ASP A 347 13.70 -9.45 6.70
N HIS A 348 13.85 -8.32 7.40
CA HIS A 348 14.80 -7.28 7.02
C HIS A 348 15.61 -6.70 8.20
N ASN A 349 16.14 -7.60 9.01
CA ASN A 349 17.14 -7.30 10.05
C ASN A 349 16.63 -6.36 11.16
N ASP A 350 15.44 -6.58 11.68
CA ASP A 350 14.85 -5.84 12.80
C ASP A 350 14.77 -4.31 12.59
N VAL A 351 14.80 -3.86 11.34
CA VAL A 351 14.77 -2.42 11.09
C VAL A 351 13.33 -1.91 11.11
N ARG A 352 12.44 -2.54 10.31
CA ARG A 352 11.07 -2.08 10.17
C ARG A 352 10.24 -2.99 9.26
N PRO A 353 8.97 -3.29 9.59
CA PRO A 353 8.09 -4.06 8.70
C PRO A 353 7.56 -3.22 7.54
N MET A 354 7.22 -3.87 6.43
CA MET A 354 6.40 -3.30 5.37
C MET A 354 4.94 -3.17 5.82
N CYS A 355 4.38 -4.26 6.36
CA CYS A 355 3.07 -4.29 6.97
C CYS A 355 3.20 -3.92 8.46
N GLU A 356 2.72 -2.73 8.86
CA GLU A 356 3.00 -2.18 10.18
C GLU A 356 1.84 -2.40 11.17
N ALA A 357 2.06 -3.28 12.14
CA ALA A 357 1.07 -3.66 13.17
C ALA A 357 0.55 -2.51 14.02
N THR A 358 1.26 -1.40 14.09
CA THR A 358 0.91 -0.26 14.94
C THR A 358 -0.11 0.68 14.33
N TYR A 359 -0.38 0.54 13.02
CA TYR A 359 -1.34 1.35 12.28
C TYR A 359 -2.62 0.58 12.01
N PRO A 360 -3.75 1.04 12.56
CA PRO A 360 -5.02 0.36 12.33
C PRO A 360 -5.64 0.64 10.95
N TYR A 361 -5.14 1.63 10.20
CA TYR A 361 -5.76 2.09 8.96
C TYR A 361 -4.81 2.08 7.75
N GLU A 362 -3.92 1.10 7.69
CA GLU A 362 -3.03 0.88 6.56
C GLU A 362 -3.83 0.67 5.26
N GLY A 363 -3.21 0.94 4.13
CA GLY A 363 -3.72 0.60 2.81
C GLY A 363 -2.55 0.34 1.87
N VAL A 364 -2.71 -0.61 0.96
CA VAL A 364 -1.66 -0.96 0.01
C VAL A 364 -2.21 -0.99 -1.40
N ALA A 365 -1.47 -0.40 -2.33
CA ALA A 365 -1.75 -0.51 -3.76
C ALA A 365 -0.49 -0.91 -4.52
N ILE A 366 -0.65 -1.79 -5.50
CA ILE A 366 0.37 -2.16 -6.46
C ILE A 366 -0.15 -1.80 -7.83
N TYR A 367 0.56 -0.95 -8.55
CA TYR A 367 0.21 -0.54 -9.89
C TYR A 367 1.07 -1.26 -10.91
N GLN A 368 0.44 -1.73 -11.97
CA GLN A 368 1.06 -2.34 -13.13
C GLN A 368 0.69 -1.52 -14.36
N ILE A 369 1.70 -0.91 -14.97
CA ILE A 369 1.54 0.00 -16.12
C ILE A 369 2.19 -0.66 -17.33
N PRO A 370 1.43 -1.20 -18.29
CA PRO A 370 1.99 -1.79 -19.51
C PRO A 370 2.59 -0.71 -20.41
N PHE A 371 3.59 -1.08 -21.22
CA PHE A 371 4.24 -0.15 -22.17
C PHE A 371 3.31 0.22 -23.32
N GLU A 372 2.39 -0.69 -23.68
CA GLU A 372 1.38 -0.46 -24.70
C GLU A 372 -0.02 -0.59 -24.12
N ASN A 373 -1.00 -0.01 -24.75
CA ASN A 373 -2.41 -0.06 -24.34
C ASN A 373 -2.68 0.43 -22.89
N TYR A 374 -1.75 1.20 -22.30
CA TYR A 374 -1.80 1.69 -20.94
C TYR A 374 -3.07 2.50 -20.61
N GLY A 375 -3.66 3.18 -21.60
CA GLY A 375 -4.91 3.95 -21.42
C GLY A 375 -6.14 3.10 -21.03
N PHE A 376 -6.06 1.76 -21.07
CA PHE A 376 -7.14 0.89 -20.63
C PHE A 376 -6.70 -0.41 -19.93
N LEU A 377 -5.41 -0.79 -20.04
CA LEU A 377 -4.85 -1.97 -19.38
C LEU A 377 -4.01 -1.65 -18.14
N SER A 378 -3.72 -0.37 -17.87
CA SER A 378 -3.11 -0.01 -16.59
C SER A 378 -4.03 -0.39 -15.45
N LYS A 379 -3.48 -1.05 -14.44
CA LYS A 379 -4.28 -1.58 -13.33
C LYS A 379 -3.60 -1.43 -11.98
N GLY A 380 -4.42 -1.42 -10.95
CA GLY A 380 -3.99 -1.51 -9.57
C GLY A 380 -4.49 -2.78 -8.91
N TRP A 381 -3.72 -3.26 -7.94
CA TRP A 381 -4.09 -4.31 -6.99
C TRP A 381 -4.19 -3.67 -5.61
N PHE A 382 -5.37 -3.67 -5.05
CA PHE A 382 -5.67 -2.98 -3.79
C PHE A 382 -5.87 -3.94 -2.63
N SER A 383 -5.16 -3.71 -1.55
CA SER A 383 -5.41 -4.29 -0.23
C SER A 383 -6.08 -3.24 0.66
N ALA A 384 -7.31 -3.49 1.06
CA ALA A 384 -8.16 -2.51 1.73
C ALA A 384 -7.74 -2.17 3.17
N ASN A 385 -6.73 -2.83 3.71
CA ASN A 385 -6.10 -2.61 5.01
C ASN A 385 -4.73 -3.29 4.99
N HIS A 386 -4.28 -3.83 6.11
CA HIS A 386 -3.01 -4.55 6.21
C HIS A 386 -2.91 -5.68 5.17
N ALA A 387 -1.82 -5.70 4.43
CA ALA A 387 -1.56 -6.69 3.38
C ALA A 387 -1.62 -8.14 3.89
N CYS A 388 -1.34 -8.37 5.19
CA CYS A 388 -1.37 -9.69 5.83
C CYS A 388 -2.78 -10.22 6.13
N SER A 389 -3.81 -9.37 6.05
CA SER A 389 -5.19 -9.73 6.41
C SER A 389 -6.23 -9.38 5.34
N SER A 390 -5.78 -8.82 4.22
CA SER A 390 -6.64 -8.44 3.10
C SER A 390 -6.24 -9.20 1.84
N ILE A 391 -7.23 -9.53 1.03
CA ILE A 391 -7.05 -10.10 -0.31
C ILE A 391 -6.83 -8.94 -1.27
N TYR A 392 -5.78 -9.00 -2.07
CA TYR A 392 -5.57 -8.04 -3.16
C TYR A 392 -6.63 -8.23 -4.24
N VAL A 393 -7.28 -7.13 -4.59
CA VAL A 393 -8.31 -7.10 -5.64
C VAL A 393 -7.90 -6.17 -6.77
N PRO A 394 -8.16 -6.55 -8.03
CA PRO A 394 -7.80 -5.72 -9.17
C PRO A 394 -8.75 -4.56 -9.39
N PHE A 395 -8.25 -3.52 -10.04
CA PHE A 395 -9.02 -2.48 -10.70
C PHE A 395 -8.24 -1.91 -11.89
N HIS A 396 -8.84 -1.85 -13.07
CA HIS A 396 -8.25 -1.20 -14.23
C HIS A 396 -8.58 0.30 -14.25
N ASN A 397 -7.69 1.10 -14.83
CA ASN A 397 -7.95 2.54 -15.02
C ASN A 397 -9.20 2.80 -15.90
N SER A 398 -9.54 1.86 -16.78
CA SER A 398 -10.73 1.92 -17.63
C SER A 398 -12.03 1.46 -16.94
N ASN A 399 -11.99 1.08 -15.65
CA ASN A 399 -13.17 0.62 -14.93
C ASN A 399 -14.23 1.72 -14.83
N ARG A 400 -15.49 1.31 -14.92
CA ARG A 400 -16.68 2.17 -14.81
C ARG A 400 -17.39 2.05 -13.47
N ALA A 401 -17.02 1.07 -12.68
CA ALA A 401 -17.59 0.78 -11.37
C ALA A 401 -16.58 0.09 -10.47
N ILE A 402 -16.78 0.24 -9.19
CA ILE A 402 -16.07 -0.45 -8.12
C ILE A 402 -17.13 -1.17 -7.29
N TYR A 403 -16.82 -2.36 -6.77
CA TYR A 403 -17.75 -3.07 -5.91
C TYR A 403 -17.93 -2.35 -4.57
N GLN A 404 -19.18 -2.04 -4.21
CA GLN A 404 -19.56 -1.12 -3.14
C GLN A 404 -18.79 -1.27 -1.81
N PRO A 405 -18.53 -2.46 -1.24
CA PRO A 405 -17.78 -2.59 0.01
C PRO A 405 -16.35 -2.01 -0.03
N TYR A 406 -15.76 -1.85 -1.23
CA TYR A 406 -14.46 -1.20 -1.41
C TYR A 406 -14.56 0.32 -1.53
N GLU A 407 -15.74 0.86 -1.89
CA GLU A 407 -16.02 2.31 -1.91
C GLU A 407 -16.46 2.83 -0.53
N THR A 408 -17.16 2.00 0.26
CA THR A 408 -17.75 2.41 1.55
C THR A 408 -16.84 2.11 2.75
N GLY A 409 -15.74 1.37 2.56
CA GLY A 409 -14.82 0.97 3.62
C GLY A 409 -15.24 -0.28 4.40
N GLU A 410 -16.33 -0.94 4.05
CA GLU A 410 -16.75 -2.19 4.71
C GLU A 410 -15.70 -3.29 4.59
N SER A 411 -15.03 -3.41 3.42
CA SER A 411 -13.93 -4.34 3.20
C SER A 411 -12.73 -4.02 4.10
N ALA A 412 -12.35 -2.74 4.21
CA ALA A 412 -11.26 -2.29 5.07
C ALA A 412 -11.56 -2.54 6.56
N GLN A 413 -12.78 -2.31 6.99
CA GLN A 413 -13.20 -2.58 8.38
C GLN A 413 -13.12 -4.08 8.70
N LEU A 414 -13.53 -4.92 7.77
CA LEU A 414 -13.50 -6.38 7.94
C LEU A 414 -12.06 -6.89 7.97
N SER A 415 -11.20 -6.41 7.07
CA SER A 415 -9.77 -6.71 7.06
C SER A 415 -9.07 -6.29 8.35
N LEU A 416 -9.36 -5.09 8.87
CA LEU A 416 -8.83 -4.62 10.15
C LEU A 416 -9.21 -5.56 11.31
N PHE A 417 -10.47 -6.00 11.36
CA PHE A 417 -10.91 -6.96 12.37
C PHE A 417 -10.12 -8.28 12.28
N LEU A 418 -9.96 -8.82 11.08
CA LEU A 418 -9.23 -10.06 10.83
C LEU A 418 -7.74 -9.91 11.21
N TYR A 419 -7.13 -8.79 10.88
CA TYR A 419 -5.76 -8.49 11.26
C TYR A 419 -5.55 -8.51 12.79
N GLN A 420 -6.42 -7.83 13.52
CA GLN A 420 -6.32 -7.71 14.97
C GLN A 420 -6.53 -9.04 15.72
N ASN A 421 -7.19 -10.01 15.10
CA ASN A 421 -7.59 -11.23 15.75
C ASN A 421 -6.96 -12.52 15.19
N HIS A 422 -6.52 -12.55 13.91
CA HIS A 422 -6.20 -13.80 13.22
C HIS A 422 -5.11 -13.69 12.13
N SER A 423 -4.21 -12.71 12.13
CA SER A 423 -3.32 -12.43 11.01
C SER A 423 -2.50 -13.64 10.52
N ASP A 424 -1.88 -14.39 11.43
CA ASP A 424 -0.97 -15.49 11.07
C ASP A 424 -1.69 -16.70 10.47
N GLU A 425 -2.95 -16.92 10.85
CA GLU A 425 -3.76 -18.05 10.40
C GLU A 425 -4.42 -17.79 9.04
N LEU A 426 -4.52 -16.50 8.62
CA LEU A 426 -5.25 -16.08 7.41
C LEU A 426 -4.38 -16.04 6.16
N LEU A 427 -3.10 -15.74 6.31
CA LEU A 427 -2.22 -15.46 5.18
C LEU A 427 -2.14 -16.60 4.15
N PRO A 428 -2.08 -17.90 4.53
CA PRO A 428 -2.12 -18.98 3.55
C PRO A 428 -3.41 -18.98 2.69
N ILE A 429 -4.57 -18.70 3.32
CA ILE A 429 -5.86 -18.66 2.64
C ILE A 429 -5.91 -17.48 1.68
N ILE A 430 -5.47 -16.29 2.14
CA ILE A 430 -5.41 -15.08 1.34
C ILE A 430 -4.55 -15.31 0.10
N ARG A 431 -3.35 -15.88 0.26
CA ARG A 431 -2.45 -16.19 -0.85
C ARG A 431 -3.08 -17.14 -1.87
N SER A 432 -3.79 -18.17 -1.40
CA SER A 432 -4.43 -19.13 -2.31
C SER A 432 -5.54 -18.50 -3.16
N VAL A 433 -6.23 -17.48 -2.66
CA VAL A 433 -7.20 -16.69 -3.45
C VAL A 433 -6.47 -15.86 -4.52
N GLU A 434 -5.40 -15.19 -4.15
CA GLU A 434 -4.60 -14.35 -5.04
C GLU A 434 -3.92 -15.16 -6.14
N GLU A 435 -3.47 -16.37 -5.85
CA GLU A 435 -2.94 -17.33 -6.83
C GLU A 435 -3.98 -17.72 -7.90
N VAL A 436 -5.26 -17.56 -7.61
CA VAL A 436 -6.35 -17.71 -8.59
C VAL A 436 -6.63 -16.42 -9.34
N PHE A 437 -6.67 -15.29 -8.63
CA PHE A 437 -7.01 -13.99 -9.22
C PHE A 437 -5.98 -13.50 -10.22
N LEU A 438 -4.69 -13.63 -9.91
CA LEU A 438 -3.62 -13.15 -10.77
C LEU A 438 -3.66 -13.74 -12.19
N PRO A 439 -3.69 -15.08 -12.40
CA PRO A 439 -3.75 -15.65 -13.74
C PRO A 439 -5.10 -15.43 -14.43
N GLU A 440 -6.19 -15.37 -13.69
CA GLU A 440 -7.52 -15.11 -14.26
C GLU A 440 -7.63 -13.66 -14.77
N ASN A 441 -7.10 -12.68 -14.03
CA ASN A 441 -7.05 -11.29 -14.47
C ASN A 441 -6.15 -11.14 -15.69
N ALA A 442 -4.95 -11.74 -15.67
CA ALA A 442 -4.03 -11.75 -16.82
C ALA A 442 -4.64 -12.41 -18.08
N PHE A 443 -5.50 -13.40 -17.93
CA PHE A 443 -6.22 -13.99 -19.06
C PHE A 443 -7.11 -12.95 -19.76
N PHE A 444 -7.82 -12.11 -19.02
CA PHE A 444 -8.67 -11.08 -19.60
C PHE A 444 -7.88 -9.90 -20.16
N ASP A 445 -6.71 -9.58 -19.60
CA ASP A 445 -5.78 -8.61 -20.21
C ASP A 445 -5.33 -9.08 -21.60
N ASN A 446 -4.86 -10.34 -21.69
CA ASN A 446 -4.47 -10.93 -22.97
C ASN A 446 -5.63 -10.95 -23.99
N TRP A 447 -6.85 -11.24 -23.53
CA TRP A 447 -8.02 -11.13 -24.41
C TRP A 447 -8.24 -9.69 -24.86
N ALA A 448 -8.13 -8.70 -23.96
CA ALA A 448 -8.32 -7.29 -24.29
C ALA A 448 -7.27 -6.76 -25.28
N GLU A 449 -6.04 -7.25 -25.20
CA GLU A 449 -4.97 -6.93 -26.16
C GLU A 449 -5.22 -7.52 -27.56
N GLN A 450 -5.79 -8.70 -27.64
CA GLN A 450 -5.96 -9.45 -28.89
C GLN A 450 -7.30 -9.18 -29.59
N THR A 451 -8.30 -8.72 -28.84
CA THR A 451 -9.64 -8.53 -29.39
C THR A 451 -9.73 -7.33 -30.33
N THR A 452 -10.59 -7.44 -31.35
CA THR A 452 -10.96 -6.32 -32.22
C THR A 452 -12.17 -5.54 -31.71
N SER A 453 -12.63 -5.83 -30.50
CA SER A 453 -13.77 -5.15 -29.87
C SER A 453 -13.48 -3.66 -29.64
N SER A 454 -14.53 -2.85 -29.54
CA SER A 454 -14.37 -1.44 -29.21
C SER A 454 -13.83 -1.26 -27.79
N GLN A 455 -13.10 -0.19 -27.54
CA GLN A 455 -12.59 0.15 -26.21
C GLN A 455 -13.70 0.20 -25.14
N SER A 456 -14.92 0.60 -25.52
CA SER A 456 -16.07 0.57 -24.62
C SER A 456 -16.45 -0.84 -24.16
N ILE A 457 -16.38 -1.83 -25.05
CA ILE A 457 -16.65 -3.25 -24.73
C ILE A 457 -15.52 -3.79 -23.86
N ILE A 458 -14.26 -3.50 -24.21
CA ILE A 458 -13.10 -3.91 -23.41
C ILE A 458 -13.24 -3.38 -21.97
N SER A 459 -13.50 -2.09 -21.82
CA SER A 459 -13.70 -1.46 -20.50
C SER A 459 -14.86 -2.10 -19.71
N GLU A 460 -15.96 -2.47 -20.37
CA GLU A 460 -17.09 -3.14 -19.73
C GLU A 460 -16.72 -4.56 -19.24
N VAL A 461 -16.00 -5.31 -20.06
CA VAL A 461 -15.51 -6.65 -19.70
C VAL A 461 -14.54 -6.58 -18.52
N LEU A 462 -13.52 -5.71 -18.59
CA LEU A 462 -12.55 -5.53 -17.50
C LEU A 462 -13.23 -5.07 -16.21
N THR A 463 -14.17 -4.12 -16.29
CA THR A 463 -14.99 -3.72 -15.13
C THR A 463 -15.73 -4.89 -14.51
N THR A 464 -16.33 -5.75 -15.35
CA THR A 464 -17.09 -6.91 -14.88
C THR A 464 -16.19 -7.94 -14.20
N VAL A 465 -15.01 -8.19 -14.74
CA VAL A 465 -13.99 -9.08 -14.14
C VAL A 465 -13.54 -8.55 -12.79
N ASP A 466 -13.12 -7.29 -12.74
CA ASP A 466 -12.59 -6.69 -11.52
C ASP A 466 -13.64 -6.62 -10.41
N THR A 467 -14.85 -6.16 -10.71
CA THR A 467 -15.93 -6.09 -9.71
C THR A 467 -16.36 -7.48 -9.23
N SER A 468 -16.30 -8.49 -10.08
CA SER A 468 -16.55 -9.88 -9.67
C SER A 468 -15.46 -10.41 -8.74
N MET A 469 -14.18 -10.13 -9.02
CA MET A 469 -13.08 -10.51 -8.12
C MET A 469 -13.17 -9.77 -6.78
N GLN A 470 -13.54 -8.49 -6.80
CA GLN A 470 -13.80 -7.71 -5.60
C GLN A 470 -14.97 -8.32 -4.77
N GLU A 471 -16.04 -8.73 -5.42
CA GLU A 471 -17.17 -9.41 -4.77
C GLU A 471 -16.73 -10.76 -4.17
N GLN A 472 -15.98 -11.57 -4.92
CA GLN A 472 -15.48 -12.87 -4.45
C GLN A 472 -14.54 -12.70 -3.24
N ALA A 473 -13.64 -11.73 -3.27
CA ALA A 473 -12.76 -11.41 -2.14
C ALA A 473 -13.57 -10.96 -0.91
N TRP A 474 -14.59 -10.14 -1.09
CA TRP A 474 -15.51 -9.74 -0.03
C TRP A 474 -16.24 -10.93 0.58
N ILE A 475 -16.79 -11.83 -0.23
CA ILE A 475 -17.46 -13.05 0.23
C ILE A 475 -16.47 -13.93 1.03
N MET A 476 -15.22 -14.08 0.58
CA MET A 476 -14.19 -14.81 1.30
C MET A 476 -13.83 -14.16 2.63
N GLN A 477 -13.67 -12.86 2.68
CA GLN A 477 -13.42 -12.14 3.94
C GLN A 477 -14.58 -12.30 4.92
N GLN A 478 -15.83 -12.29 4.45
CA GLN A 478 -17.00 -12.59 5.28
C GLN A 478 -17.00 -14.03 5.81
N LEU A 479 -16.58 -15.00 5.00
CA LEU A 479 -16.40 -16.38 5.43
C LEU A 479 -15.38 -16.46 6.56
N LEU A 480 -14.19 -15.88 6.38
CA LEU A 480 -13.13 -15.84 7.39
C LEU A 480 -13.61 -15.17 8.69
N TYR A 481 -14.31 -14.06 8.58
CA TYR A 481 -14.91 -13.37 9.72
C TYR A 481 -15.93 -14.25 10.47
N ASN A 482 -16.79 -14.98 9.76
CA ASN A 482 -17.75 -15.88 10.41
C ASN A 482 -17.07 -17.08 11.06
N ILE A 483 -16.03 -17.63 10.43
CA ILE A 483 -15.19 -18.69 11.02
C ILE A 483 -14.53 -18.20 12.31
N SER A 484 -14.04 -16.96 12.33
CA SER A 484 -13.36 -16.38 13.49
C SER A 484 -14.26 -16.29 14.75
N LYS A 485 -15.58 -16.34 14.60
CA LYS A 485 -16.55 -16.34 15.72
C LYS A 485 -16.82 -17.71 16.31
N LEU A 486 -16.32 -18.77 15.73
CA LEU A 486 -16.52 -20.14 16.18
C LEU A 486 -15.53 -20.52 17.30
N GLU A 487 -15.76 -21.65 17.96
CA GLU A 487 -14.79 -22.20 18.91
C GLU A 487 -13.47 -22.59 18.23
N ARG A 488 -12.34 -22.42 18.91
CA ARG A 488 -10.99 -22.56 18.36
C ARG A 488 -10.75 -23.86 17.57
N ASN A 489 -11.28 -24.99 18.03
CA ASN A 489 -11.15 -26.27 17.32
C ASN A 489 -11.91 -26.28 15.98
N GLN A 490 -13.08 -25.64 15.94
CA GLN A 490 -13.88 -25.50 14.73
C GLN A 490 -13.24 -24.51 13.76
N GLN A 491 -12.69 -23.40 14.28
CA GLN A 491 -11.95 -22.42 13.48
C GLN A 491 -10.83 -23.10 12.69
N ARG A 492 -9.98 -23.86 13.37
CA ARG A 492 -8.82 -24.52 12.75
C ARG A 492 -9.21 -25.49 11.64
N MET A 493 -10.29 -26.26 11.84
CA MET A 493 -10.80 -27.17 10.79
C MET A 493 -11.30 -26.42 9.56
N LEU A 494 -11.97 -25.27 9.78
CA LEU A 494 -12.58 -24.50 8.71
C LEU A 494 -11.56 -23.61 8.00
N PHE A 495 -10.53 -23.13 8.68
CA PHE A 495 -9.41 -22.45 8.02
C PHE A 495 -8.66 -23.39 7.08
N ASN A 496 -8.31 -24.61 7.53
CA ASN A 496 -7.69 -25.61 6.64
C ASN A 496 -8.58 -25.94 5.44
N PHE A 497 -9.89 -26.02 5.64
CA PHE A 497 -10.83 -26.25 4.54
C PHE A 497 -10.88 -25.06 3.56
N SER A 498 -10.86 -23.83 4.04
CA SER A 498 -10.87 -22.63 3.19
C SER A 498 -9.59 -22.54 2.36
N GLU A 499 -8.45 -22.93 2.92
CA GLU A 499 -7.18 -23.04 2.20
C GLU A 499 -7.26 -24.14 1.11
N ASP A 500 -7.74 -25.33 1.44
CA ASP A 500 -7.93 -26.43 0.49
C ASP A 500 -8.85 -26.07 -0.68
N LEU A 501 -9.85 -25.21 -0.44
CA LEU A 501 -10.79 -24.76 -1.46
C LEU A 501 -10.09 -24.00 -2.60
N TRP A 502 -9.10 -23.17 -2.25
CA TRP A 502 -8.42 -22.33 -3.21
C TRP A 502 -7.11 -22.90 -3.74
N ASN A 503 -6.44 -23.80 -3.01
CA ASN A 503 -5.25 -24.51 -3.48
C ASN A 503 -5.52 -25.51 -4.61
N SER A 504 -6.75 -25.91 -4.82
CA SER A 504 -7.12 -26.66 -6.01
C SER A 504 -7.28 -25.70 -7.19
N ASN A 505 -6.45 -25.86 -8.22
CA ASN A 505 -6.47 -25.07 -9.47
C ASN A 505 -7.92 -24.71 -9.89
N TYR A 506 -8.21 -23.43 -10.15
CA TYR A 506 -9.57 -22.90 -10.32
C TYR A 506 -10.42 -23.68 -11.34
N THR A 507 -9.80 -24.18 -12.41
CA THR A 507 -10.44 -25.08 -13.36
C THR A 507 -10.79 -26.46 -12.76
N ASN A 508 -9.98 -26.94 -11.80
CA ASN A 508 -10.22 -28.21 -11.09
C ASN A 508 -11.05 -28.00 -9.80
N SER A 509 -11.07 -26.79 -9.24
CA SER A 509 -11.82 -26.50 -8.02
C SER A 509 -13.33 -26.59 -8.23
N ILE A 510 -13.80 -26.29 -9.44
CA ILE A 510 -15.19 -26.48 -9.80
C ILE A 510 -15.54 -27.99 -9.80
N GLU A 511 -14.62 -28.88 -10.23
CA GLU A 511 -14.82 -30.34 -10.12
C GLU A 511 -14.74 -30.86 -8.69
N SER A 512 -13.85 -30.29 -7.89
CA SER A 512 -13.73 -30.63 -6.49
C SER A 512 -14.81 -30.00 -5.63
N MET A 513 -15.42 -28.85 -6.03
CA MET A 513 -16.50 -28.20 -5.26
C MET A 513 -17.71 -29.11 -5.03
N GLY A 514 -18.11 -29.88 -6.02
CA GLY A 514 -19.15 -30.91 -5.83
C GLY A 514 -18.76 -31.94 -4.74
N THR A 515 -17.50 -32.39 -4.78
CA THR A 515 -16.93 -33.33 -3.82
C THR A 515 -16.74 -32.68 -2.45
N ILE A 516 -16.33 -31.42 -2.40
CA ILE A 516 -16.15 -30.62 -1.19
C ILE A 516 -17.49 -30.33 -0.52
N LEU A 517 -18.49 -29.90 -1.27
CA LEU A 517 -19.86 -29.71 -0.76
C LEU A 517 -20.45 -31.00 -0.18
N THR A 518 -20.13 -32.15 -0.78
CA THR A 518 -20.54 -33.45 -0.24
C THR A 518 -19.85 -33.75 1.09
N LYS A 519 -18.58 -33.43 1.25
CA LYS A 519 -17.85 -33.54 2.53
C LYS A 519 -18.39 -32.56 3.58
N ILE A 520 -18.69 -31.32 3.20
CA ILE A 520 -19.24 -30.28 4.08
C ILE A 520 -20.65 -30.66 4.55
N SER A 521 -21.45 -31.29 3.70
CA SER A 521 -22.86 -31.61 4.01
C SER A 521 -23.06 -32.45 5.25
N SER A 522 -22.03 -33.19 5.66
CA SER A 522 -22.10 -34.08 6.84
C SER A 522 -21.60 -33.45 8.15
N PHE A 523 -20.81 -32.37 8.12
CA PHE A 523 -20.05 -31.96 9.31
C PHE A 523 -19.97 -30.46 9.61
N HIS A 524 -20.41 -29.55 8.74
CA HIS A 524 -20.12 -28.12 8.84
C HIS A 524 -21.36 -27.22 8.91
N PRO A 525 -21.23 -26.00 9.51
CA PRO A 525 -22.33 -25.04 9.60
C PRO A 525 -22.93 -24.70 8.23
N THR A 526 -24.23 -24.47 8.19
CA THR A 526 -24.98 -24.21 6.96
C THR A 526 -24.45 -22.98 6.19
N PHE A 527 -23.96 -21.96 6.92
CA PHE A 527 -23.45 -20.73 6.33
C PHE A 527 -22.23 -20.95 5.41
N VAL A 528 -21.37 -21.95 5.70
CA VAL A 528 -20.22 -22.25 4.83
C VAL A 528 -20.69 -22.70 3.44
N LYS A 529 -21.75 -23.51 3.39
CA LYS A 529 -22.34 -23.96 2.11
C LYS A 529 -22.92 -22.79 1.33
N GLU A 530 -23.63 -21.91 2.01
CA GLU A 530 -24.26 -20.74 1.41
C GLU A 530 -23.20 -19.81 0.82
N ILE A 531 -22.09 -19.57 1.53
CA ILE A 531 -21.01 -18.73 1.03
C ILE A 531 -20.29 -19.35 -0.19
N ILE A 532 -20.01 -20.66 -0.17
CA ILE A 532 -19.39 -21.33 -1.32
C ILE A 532 -20.28 -21.23 -2.56
N ILE A 533 -21.59 -21.38 -2.38
CA ILE A 533 -22.51 -21.21 -3.50
C ILE A 533 -22.59 -19.75 -3.97
N GLN A 534 -22.51 -18.79 -3.08
CA GLN A 534 -22.44 -17.37 -3.45
C GLN A 534 -21.20 -17.07 -4.30
N LEU A 535 -20.04 -17.64 -3.95
CA LEU A 535 -18.83 -17.53 -4.79
C LEU A 535 -19.07 -18.08 -6.21
N MET A 536 -19.70 -19.25 -6.32
CA MET A 536 -20.04 -19.83 -7.62
C MET A 536 -21.07 -18.99 -8.38
N GLN A 537 -22.05 -18.41 -7.70
CA GLN A 537 -23.04 -17.52 -8.31
C GLN A 537 -22.37 -16.26 -8.87
N SER A 538 -21.51 -15.61 -8.09
CA SER A 538 -20.76 -14.41 -8.52
C SER A 538 -19.91 -14.72 -9.75
N THR A 539 -19.11 -15.79 -9.71
CA THR A 539 -18.29 -16.21 -10.85
C THR A 539 -19.16 -16.53 -12.08
N THR A 540 -20.28 -17.23 -11.90
CA THR A 540 -21.18 -17.58 -13.00
C THR A 540 -21.79 -16.35 -13.66
N MET A 541 -22.28 -15.40 -12.85
CA MET A 541 -22.81 -14.13 -13.35
C MET A 541 -21.77 -13.32 -14.09
N CYS A 542 -20.54 -13.28 -13.58
CA CYS A 542 -19.42 -12.62 -14.26
C CYS A 542 -19.28 -13.12 -15.69
N TYR A 543 -19.18 -14.44 -15.88
CA TYR A 543 -19.04 -15.03 -17.22
C TYR A 543 -20.27 -14.81 -18.12
N ILE A 544 -21.49 -14.84 -17.60
CA ILE A 544 -22.71 -14.51 -18.36
C ILE A 544 -22.66 -13.07 -18.84
N ASN A 545 -22.35 -12.13 -17.94
CA ASN A 545 -22.27 -10.71 -18.26
C ASN A 545 -21.19 -10.40 -19.30
N ILE A 546 -20.03 -11.04 -19.19
CA ILE A 546 -18.93 -10.88 -20.17
C ILE A 546 -19.38 -11.38 -21.55
N LEU A 547 -20.03 -12.55 -21.64
CA LEU A 547 -20.55 -13.07 -22.90
C LEU A 547 -21.62 -12.14 -23.52
N GLU A 548 -22.51 -11.59 -22.69
CA GLU A 548 -23.51 -10.62 -23.12
C GLU A 548 -22.87 -9.34 -23.66
N SER A 549 -21.89 -8.78 -22.93
CA SER A 549 -21.16 -7.57 -23.35
C SER A 549 -20.38 -7.76 -24.66
N THR A 550 -19.95 -8.99 -24.94
CA THR A 550 -19.32 -9.35 -26.22
C THR A 550 -20.31 -9.71 -27.33
N GLY A 551 -21.62 -9.56 -27.10
CA GLY A 551 -22.69 -9.75 -28.05
C GLY A 551 -23.07 -11.22 -28.29
N GLN A 552 -22.68 -12.11 -27.37
CA GLN A 552 -22.99 -13.53 -27.47
C GLN A 552 -24.40 -13.88 -26.95
N PRO A 553 -25.09 -14.91 -27.49
CA PRO A 553 -26.38 -15.31 -26.99
C PRO A 553 -26.26 -15.99 -25.63
N VAL A 554 -26.85 -15.37 -24.60
CA VAL A 554 -26.78 -15.84 -23.20
C VAL A 554 -28.11 -16.42 -22.67
N ASN A 555 -29.18 -16.44 -23.46
CA ASN A 555 -30.52 -16.82 -22.98
C ASN A 555 -30.57 -18.20 -22.33
N GLU A 556 -29.88 -19.18 -22.89
CA GLU A 556 -29.83 -20.55 -22.34
C GLU A 556 -29.04 -20.58 -21.02
N LEU A 557 -27.97 -19.79 -20.93
CA LEU A 557 -27.14 -19.69 -19.70
C LEU A 557 -27.90 -18.98 -18.57
N ILE A 558 -28.69 -17.96 -18.90
CA ILE A 558 -29.57 -17.28 -17.94
C ILE A 558 -30.64 -18.26 -17.42
N GLN A 559 -31.26 -19.06 -18.28
CA GLN A 559 -32.22 -20.07 -17.82
C GLN A 559 -31.60 -21.12 -16.90
N LEU A 560 -30.40 -21.60 -17.22
CA LEU A 560 -29.64 -22.49 -16.35
C LEU A 560 -29.27 -21.80 -15.02
N TYR A 561 -28.91 -20.53 -15.04
CA TYR A 561 -28.61 -19.76 -13.83
C TYR A 561 -29.86 -19.62 -12.93
N GLU A 562 -31.03 -19.35 -13.50
CA GLU A 562 -32.29 -19.29 -12.76
C GLU A 562 -32.66 -20.67 -12.17
N GLU A 563 -32.41 -21.77 -12.89
CA GLU A 563 -32.57 -23.12 -12.37
C GLU A 563 -31.63 -23.40 -11.20
N GLY A 564 -30.34 -23.03 -11.30
CA GLY A 564 -29.38 -23.13 -10.21
C GLY A 564 -29.83 -22.36 -8.96
N ASN A 565 -30.33 -21.13 -9.13
CA ASN A 565 -30.89 -20.32 -8.05
C ASN A 565 -32.16 -20.93 -7.43
N TYR A 566 -33.02 -21.52 -8.23
CA TYR A 566 -34.18 -22.25 -7.73
C TYR A 566 -33.76 -23.44 -6.84
N LEU A 567 -32.81 -24.24 -7.29
CA LEU A 567 -32.27 -25.37 -6.51
C LEU A 567 -31.60 -24.89 -5.22
N LEU A 568 -30.89 -23.77 -5.25
CA LEU A 568 -30.30 -23.15 -4.07
C LEU A 568 -31.38 -22.76 -3.04
N ASN A 569 -32.47 -22.14 -3.50
CA ASN A 569 -33.60 -21.78 -2.63
C ASN A 569 -34.27 -23.02 -2.00
N GLN A 570 -34.19 -24.18 -2.67
CA GLN A 570 -34.63 -25.47 -2.15
C GLN A 570 -33.56 -26.14 -1.25
N LYS A 571 -32.42 -25.49 -0.99
CA LYS A 571 -31.26 -26.03 -0.26
C LYS A 571 -30.62 -27.26 -0.91
N GLN A 572 -30.78 -27.43 -2.23
CA GLN A 572 -30.16 -28.46 -3.03
C GLN A 572 -28.78 -27.97 -3.53
N TYR A 573 -27.86 -27.79 -2.59
CA TYR A 573 -26.57 -27.10 -2.84
C TYR A 573 -25.70 -27.80 -3.90
N ILE A 574 -25.68 -29.14 -3.93
CA ILE A 574 -24.85 -29.92 -4.86
C ILE A 574 -25.41 -29.79 -6.30
N ASP A 575 -26.71 -29.84 -6.44
CA ASP A 575 -27.36 -29.75 -7.77
C ASP A 575 -27.19 -28.32 -8.32
N ALA A 576 -27.37 -27.30 -7.48
CA ALA A 576 -27.11 -25.90 -7.82
C ALA A 576 -25.65 -25.69 -8.27
N ALA A 577 -24.68 -26.19 -7.49
CA ALA A 577 -23.26 -26.11 -7.84
C ALA A 577 -22.94 -26.78 -9.18
N THR A 578 -23.58 -27.91 -9.48
CA THR A 578 -23.40 -28.62 -10.75
C THR A 578 -23.84 -27.77 -11.94
N ILE A 579 -24.96 -27.06 -11.82
CA ILE A 579 -25.46 -26.16 -12.85
C ILE A 579 -24.55 -24.96 -13.05
N PHE A 580 -24.15 -24.28 -11.97
CA PHE A 580 -23.22 -23.15 -12.06
C PHE A 580 -21.90 -23.54 -12.72
N LYS A 581 -21.37 -24.71 -12.38
CA LYS A 581 -20.19 -25.30 -13.04
C LYS A 581 -20.37 -25.47 -14.53
N GLN A 582 -21.51 -26.00 -14.95
CA GLN A 582 -21.81 -26.19 -16.37
C GLN A 582 -21.79 -24.87 -17.14
N ILE A 583 -22.32 -23.79 -16.56
CA ILE A 583 -22.33 -22.46 -17.17
C ILE A 583 -20.89 -21.93 -17.30
N ILE A 584 -20.10 -21.98 -16.22
CA ILE A 584 -18.72 -21.48 -16.23
C ILE A 584 -17.87 -22.21 -17.27
N ASN A 585 -17.97 -23.55 -17.33
CA ASN A 585 -17.22 -24.34 -18.31
C ASN A 585 -17.62 -24.01 -19.77
N HIS A 586 -18.91 -23.81 -20.01
CA HIS A 586 -19.40 -23.42 -21.34
C HIS A 586 -18.81 -22.05 -21.74
N SER A 587 -18.89 -21.09 -20.84
CA SER A 587 -18.37 -19.72 -21.05
C SER A 587 -16.85 -19.69 -21.29
N LYS A 588 -16.07 -20.40 -20.47
CA LYS A 588 -14.61 -20.51 -20.67
C LYS A 588 -14.24 -21.11 -22.02
N THR A 589 -14.94 -22.16 -22.43
CA THR A 589 -14.71 -22.81 -23.74
C THR A 589 -14.92 -21.81 -24.89
N TYR A 590 -15.92 -20.94 -24.77
CA TYR A 590 -16.19 -19.91 -25.76
C TYR A 590 -15.02 -18.93 -25.93
N PHE A 591 -14.47 -18.42 -24.80
CA PHE A 591 -13.34 -17.49 -24.85
C PHE A 591 -12.07 -18.15 -25.40
N MET A 592 -11.79 -19.42 -25.06
CA MET A 592 -10.63 -20.16 -25.57
C MET A 592 -10.67 -20.43 -27.08
N VAL A 593 -11.86 -20.48 -27.67
CA VAL A 593 -12.02 -20.78 -29.11
C VAL A 593 -12.04 -19.51 -29.98
N ASN A 594 -12.38 -18.36 -29.39
CA ASN A 594 -12.58 -17.09 -30.10
C ASN A 594 -11.58 -15.98 -29.73
N SER A 595 -10.58 -16.30 -28.90
CA SER A 595 -9.41 -15.44 -28.61
C SER A 595 -8.23 -15.78 -29.60
#